data_b34baa6f54efa3cd26f11be265d4af09
#
_entry.id   b34baa6f54efa3cd26f11be265d4af09
#
_cell.length_a   1.000
_cell.length_b   1.000
_cell.length_c   1.000
_cell.angle_alpha   90.00
_cell.angle_beta   90.00
_cell.angle_gamma   90.00
#
_symmetry.space_group_name_H-M   'P 1'
#
loop_
_entity.id
_entity.type
_entity.pdbx_description
1 polymer ?
#
loop_
_entity_poly.entity_id
_entity_poly.type
_entity_poly.pdbx_seq_one_letter_code
_entity_poly.pdbx_strand_id
1 'polypeptide(L)'
;MDAASRGSPSSDTTTRSRVNVLFFGTSLTAGYGLDPSLAFSNLIQLKSDSTDTPITAINAGLSGETSAGAVRRIEWTLKRPVDIVIVETGGNDALRALDPDTLEANLTAIISRVREVQPKARILLAEMEAPPNLGTRYTTRFRQAYRNVAKREKVGVIPFLLDGVAGKPALNQDDEIHPNEKGERIVASNVWKSLAPVVREVYRARSGG
;
A
#
# COMPACT_ATOMS: atom_id res chain seq x y z
N MET A 1 59.55 11.46 25.49
CA MET A 1 58.88 12.00 24.27
C MET A 1 57.63 11.16 24.05
N ASP A 2 56.52 11.68 24.53
CA ASP A 2 55.23 10.98 24.48
C ASP A 2 54.58 11.08 23.10
N ALA A 3 54.31 9.93 22.51
CA ALA A 3 53.53 9.86 21.27
C ALA A 3 52.06 9.69 21.66
N ALA A 4 51.30 10.78 21.55
CA ALA A 4 49.88 10.81 21.78
C ALA A 4 49.15 9.94 20.72
N SER A 5 48.54 8.85 21.19
CA SER A 5 47.56 8.03 20.44
C SER A 5 46.32 8.86 20.19
N ARG A 6 46.12 9.28 18.95
CA ARG A 6 44.87 9.88 18.50
C ARG A 6 43.86 8.76 18.25
N GLY A 7 42.94 8.59 19.16
CA GLY A 7 41.78 7.75 18.97
C GLY A 7 40.92 8.28 17.80
N SER A 8 40.72 7.48 16.77
CA SER A 8 39.77 7.75 15.70
C SER A 8 38.35 7.75 16.26
N PRO A 9 37.49 8.67 15.87
CA PRO A 9 36.08 8.62 16.26
C PRO A 9 35.45 7.42 15.58
N SER A 10 34.99 6.44 16.36
CA SER A 10 34.12 5.38 15.90
C SER A 10 32.81 6.00 15.42
N SER A 11 32.63 6.06 14.12
CA SER A 11 31.32 6.37 13.51
C SER A 11 30.37 5.21 13.77
N ASP A 12 29.76 5.16 14.94
CA ASP A 12 28.66 4.28 15.25
C ASP A 12 27.41 4.78 14.51
N THR A 13 27.39 4.56 13.21
CA THR A 13 26.17 4.69 12.38
C THR A 13 25.32 3.46 12.70
N THR A 14 24.58 3.53 13.80
CA THR A 14 23.49 2.60 14.09
C THR A 14 22.54 2.64 12.91
N THR A 15 22.67 1.68 12.00
CA THR A 15 21.80 1.54 10.83
C THR A 15 20.40 1.28 11.36
N ARG A 16 19.56 2.31 11.42
CA ARG A 16 18.18 2.20 11.92
C ARG A 16 17.48 1.09 11.14
N SER A 17 16.99 0.07 11.84
CA SER A 17 16.24 -1.03 11.25
C SER A 17 15.01 -0.48 10.53
N ARG A 18 14.91 -0.72 9.22
CA ARG A 18 13.78 -0.26 8.40
C ARG A 18 12.59 -1.23 8.51
N VAL A 19 11.38 -0.69 8.43
CA VAL A 19 10.15 -1.50 8.36
C VAL A 19 9.87 -1.85 6.90
N ASN A 20 9.79 -3.12 6.56
CA ASN A 20 9.52 -3.59 5.20
C ASN A 20 8.02 -3.50 4.92
N VAL A 21 7.63 -2.65 3.97
CA VAL A 21 6.24 -2.44 3.56
C VAL A 21 6.05 -2.92 2.13
N LEU A 22 5.24 -3.96 1.95
CA LEU A 22 4.82 -4.43 0.64
C LEU A 22 3.59 -3.64 0.20
N PHE A 23 3.71 -2.91 -0.89
CA PHE A 23 2.62 -2.27 -1.60
C PHE A 23 2.18 -3.25 -2.70
N PHE A 24 1.19 -4.08 -2.40
CA PHE A 24 0.63 -5.05 -3.31
C PHE A 24 -0.60 -4.46 -3.96
N GLY A 25 -0.55 -4.27 -5.29
CA GLY A 25 -1.64 -3.59 -5.95
C GLY A 25 -1.62 -3.65 -7.48
N THR A 26 -2.33 -2.70 -8.08
CA THR A 26 -2.59 -2.63 -9.51
C THR A 26 -1.74 -1.56 -10.20
N SER A 27 -2.28 -0.94 -11.26
CA SER A 27 -1.63 0.17 -11.96
C SER A 27 -1.41 1.40 -11.08
N LEU A 28 -2.30 1.65 -10.11
CA LEU A 28 -2.15 2.74 -9.15
C LEU A 28 -0.90 2.54 -8.28
N THR A 29 -0.72 1.33 -7.76
CA THR A 29 0.48 0.98 -6.99
C THR A 29 1.73 0.98 -7.86
N ALA A 30 1.63 0.52 -9.11
CA ALA A 30 2.76 0.52 -10.05
C ALA A 30 3.26 1.93 -10.42
N GLY A 31 2.41 2.97 -10.27
CA GLY A 31 2.69 4.30 -10.79
C GLY A 31 2.61 4.35 -12.32
N TYR A 32 1.55 3.71 -12.88
CA TYR A 32 1.39 3.57 -14.33
C TYR A 32 1.54 4.90 -15.07
N GLY A 33 2.30 4.87 -16.16
CA GLY A 33 2.54 6.05 -17.01
C GLY A 33 3.55 7.05 -16.47
N LEU A 34 4.11 6.85 -15.27
CA LEU A 34 5.08 7.73 -14.63
C LEU A 34 6.43 7.05 -14.43
N ASP A 35 7.46 7.87 -14.17
CA ASP A 35 8.72 7.34 -13.67
C ASP A 35 8.47 6.60 -12.34
N PRO A 36 9.04 5.40 -12.14
CA PRO A 36 8.82 4.62 -10.92
C PRO A 36 9.12 5.37 -9.62
N SER A 37 10.05 6.34 -9.64
CA SER A 37 10.36 7.16 -8.46
C SER A 37 9.19 8.04 -8.01
N LEU A 38 8.23 8.31 -8.90
CA LEU A 38 7.05 9.13 -8.65
C LEU A 38 5.84 8.32 -8.16
N ALA A 39 5.90 6.98 -8.20
CA ALA A 39 4.85 6.14 -7.62
C ALA A 39 4.67 6.45 -6.12
N PHE A 40 3.43 6.48 -5.64
CA PHE A 40 3.13 6.88 -4.26
C PHE A 40 3.90 6.06 -3.21
N SER A 41 4.20 4.79 -3.49
CA SER A 41 4.99 3.94 -2.60
C SER A 41 6.42 4.48 -2.39
N ASN A 42 7.07 4.95 -3.46
CA ASN A 42 8.40 5.53 -3.40
C ASN A 42 8.39 6.93 -2.77
N LEU A 43 7.35 7.73 -3.04
CA LEU A 43 7.16 9.02 -2.37
C LEU A 43 6.97 8.84 -0.85
N ILE A 44 6.28 7.78 -0.43
CA ILE A 44 6.12 7.42 0.99
C ILE A 44 7.45 7.01 1.59
N GLN A 45 8.28 6.22 0.89
CA GLN A 45 9.61 5.88 1.36
C GLN A 45 10.45 7.14 1.59
N LEU A 46 10.55 8.02 0.61
CA LEU A 46 11.27 9.29 0.72
C LEU A 46 10.78 10.12 1.92
N LYS A 47 9.45 10.19 2.11
CA LYS A 47 8.86 10.87 3.27
C LYS A 47 9.28 10.21 4.59
N SER A 48 9.29 8.88 4.65
CA SER A 48 9.65 8.14 5.85
C SER A 48 11.13 8.28 6.22
N ASP A 49 11.99 8.48 5.23
CA ASP A 49 13.44 8.65 5.44
C ASP A 49 13.77 9.88 6.28
N SER A 50 12.85 10.86 6.30
CA SER A 50 12.95 12.06 7.15
C SER A 50 12.35 11.86 8.55
N THR A 51 11.93 10.64 8.91
CA THR A 51 11.32 10.32 10.21
C THR A 51 12.22 9.38 11.04
N ASP A 52 11.86 9.19 12.31
CA ASP A 52 12.55 8.23 13.19
C ASP A 52 12.19 6.77 12.89
N THR A 53 11.23 6.53 12.01
CA THR A 53 10.72 5.20 11.64
C THR A 53 10.77 4.99 10.13
N PRO A 54 11.96 4.87 9.52
CA PRO A 54 12.09 4.71 8.08
C PRO A 54 11.55 3.36 7.61
N ILE A 55 11.01 3.35 6.38
CA ILE A 55 10.53 2.13 5.73
C ILE A 55 11.40 1.73 4.54
N THR A 56 11.33 0.47 4.15
CA THR A 56 11.69 -0.01 2.82
C THR A 56 10.41 -0.29 2.07
N ALA A 57 10.11 0.49 1.04
CA ALA A 57 8.95 0.27 0.19
C ALA A 57 9.25 -0.80 -0.86
N ILE A 58 8.42 -1.82 -0.91
CA ILE A 58 8.46 -2.89 -1.92
C ILE A 58 7.24 -2.70 -2.80
N ASN A 59 7.44 -2.13 -3.99
CA ASN A 59 6.36 -1.94 -4.96
C ASN A 59 6.11 -3.25 -5.69
N ALA A 60 4.91 -3.79 -5.56
CA ALA A 60 4.41 -4.98 -6.25
C ALA A 60 3.11 -4.68 -7.01
N GLY A 61 3.03 -3.51 -7.64
CA GLY A 61 1.93 -3.14 -8.53
C GLY A 61 1.99 -3.90 -9.85
N LEU A 62 0.82 -4.33 -10.37
CA LEU A 62 0.67 -4.97 -11.67
C LEU A 62 -0.52 -4.37 -12.41
N SER A 63 -0.24 -3.59 -13.46
CA SER A 63 -1.26 -2.89 -14.22
C SER A 63 -2.29 -3.84 -14.84
N GLY A 64 -3.58 -3.45 -14.79
CA GLY A 64 -4.67 -4.21 -15.37
C GLY A 64 -5.13 -5.44 -14.56
N GLU A 65 -4.48 -5.74 -13.43
CA GLU A 65 -4.80 -6.90 -12.62
C GLU A 65 -6.16 -6.74 -11.90
N THR A 66 -7.02 -7.76 -11.98
CA THR A 66 -8.24 -7.87 -11.18
C THR A 66 -7.96 -8.54 -9.84
N SER A 67 -8.92 -8.48 -8.90
CA SER A 67 -8.80 -9.18 -7.62
C SER A 67 -8.56 -10.68 -7.77
N ALA A 68 -9.14 -11.32 -8.78
CA ALA A 68 -8.89 -12.72 -9.10
C ALA A 68 -7.43 -12.98 -9.57
N GLY A 69 -6.83 -12.04 -10.31
CA GLY A 69 -5.41 -12.07 -10.65
C GLY A 69 -4.54 -11.92 -9.39
N ALA A 70 -4.88 -10.98 -8.54
CA ALA A 70 -4.21 -10.72 -7.28
C ALA A 70 -4.16 -11.95 -6.36
N VAL A 71 -5.26 -12.72 -6.24
CA VAL A 71 -5.29 -13.99 -5.49
C VAL A 71 -4.23 -14.98 -6.00
N ARG A 72 -4.04 -15.10 -7.31
CA ARG A 72 -3.06 -16.02 -7.89
C ARG A 72 -1.62 -15.58 -7.68
N ARG A 73 -1.39 -14.24 -7.55
CA ARG A 73 -0.04 -13.67 -7.52
C ARG A 73 0.48 -13.41 -6.11
N ILE A 74 -0.39 -13.20 -5.11
CA ILE A 74 0.00 -12.71 -3.78
C ILE A 74 1.12 -13.56 -3.16
N GLU A 75 1.03 -14.88 -3.22
CA GLU A 75 2.02 -15.77 -2.62
C GLU A 75 3.44 -15.53 -3.15
N TRP A 76 3.56 -15.32 -4.45
CA TRP A 76 4.85 -15.07 -5.08
C TRP A 76 5.51 -13.78 -4.57
N THR A 77 4.71 -12.76 -4.22
CA THR A 77 5.22 -11.49 -3.70
C THR A 77 5.64 -11.55 -2.23
N LEU A 78 5.20 -12.58 -1.51
CA LEU A 78 5.49 -12.79 -0.08
C LEU A 78 6.74 -13.64 0.20
N LYS A 79 7.56 -13.94 -0.81
CA LYS A 79 8.79 -14.76 -0.64
C LYS A 79 9.84 -14.11 0.27
N ARG A 80 9.81 -12.82 0.43
CA ARG A 80 10.69 -12.09 1.36
C ARG A 80 9.91 -11.69 2.61
N PRO A 81 10.57 -11.64 3.78
CA PRO A 81 9.92 -11.14 4.99
C PRO A 81 9.42 -9.71 4.82
N VAL A 82 8.17 -9.48 5.17
CA VAL A 82 7.54 -8.16 5.19
C VAL A 82 6.85 -7.93 6.54
N ASP A 83 6.78 -6.69 6.96
CA ASP A 83 6.19 -6.30 8.23
C ASP A 83 4.77 -5.78 8.07
N ILE A 84 4.53 -5.12 6.95
CA ILE A 84 3.24 -4.53 6.61
C ILE A 84 2.95 -4.87 5.16
N VAL A 85 1.71 -5.30 4.89
CA VAL A 85 1.18 -5.49 3.54
C VAL A 85 0.03 -4.52 3.34
N ILE A 86 0.14 -3.65 2.35
CA ILE A 86 -0.97 -2.85 1.85
C ILE A 86 -1.55 -3.58 0.66
N VAL A 87 -2.86 -3.88 0.70
CA VAL A 87 -3.59 -4.52 -0.39
C VAL A 87 -4.44 -3.46 -1.09
N GLU A 88 -4.07 -3.15 -2.34
CA GLU A 88 -4.80 -2.28 -3.25
C GLU A 88 -5.26 -3.11 -4.45
N THR A 89 -6.53 -3.40 -4.58
CA THR A 89 -7.09 -4.13 -5.72
C THR A 89 -8.59 -3.89 -5.82
N GLY A 90 -9.21 -4.25 -6.93
CA GLY A 90 -10.64 -4.14 -7.18
C GLY A 90 -11.01 -3.00 -8.12
N GLY A 91 -10.15 -2.01 -8.35
CA GLY A 91 -10.42 -0.96 -9.34
C GLY A 91 -10.70 -1.53 -10.72
N ASN A 92 -9.91 -2.50 -11.18
CA ASN A 92 -10.12 -3.19 -12.46
C ASN A 92 -11.36 -4.09 -12.48
N ASP A 93 -11.78 -4.60 -11.33
CA ASP A 93 -13.05 -5.33 -11.18
C ASP A 93 -14.22 -4.37 -11.42
N ALA A 94 -14.18 -3.18 -10.83
CA ALA A 94 -15.20 -2.16 -11.04
C ALA A 94 -15.24 -1.67 -12.49
N LEU A 95 -14.10 -1.38 -13.12
CA LEU A 95 -14.03 -0.96 -14.51
C LEU A 95 -14.61 -2.00 -15.48
N ARG A 96 -14.61 -3.28 -15.10
CA ARG A 96 -15.18 -4.40 -15.86
C ARG A 96 -16.56 -4.82 -15.36
N ALA A 97 -17.13 -4.08 -14.43
CA ALA A 97 -18.42 -4.37 -13.79
C ALA A 97 -18.53 -5.82 -13.25
N LEU A 98 -17.42 -6.35 -12.71
CA LEU A 98 -17.41 -7.68 -12.10
C LEU A 98 -18.20 -7.67 -10.79
N ASP A 99 -18.71 -8.86 -10.39
CA ASP A 99 -19.55 -8.96 -9.20
C ASP A 99 -18.79 -8.58 -7.90
N PRO A 100 -19.30 -7.62 -7.10
CA PRO A 100 -18.71 -7.24 -5.83
C PRO A 100 -18.61 -8.37 -4.80
N ASP A 101 -19.45 -9.41 -4.88
CA ASP A 101 -19.34 -10.56 -3.98
C ASP A 101 -18.10 -11.40 -4.31
N THR A 102 -17.74 -11.49 -5.59
CA THR A 102 -16.47 -12.09 -6.02
C THR A 102 -15.28 -11.27 -5.53
N LEU A 103 -15.36 -9.95 -5.58
CA LEU A 103 -14.32 -9.08 -5.01
C LEU A 103 -14.17 -9.34 -3.50
N GLU A 104 -15.26 -9.41 -2.75
CA GLU A 104 -15.24 -9.68 -1.30
C GLU A 104 -14.56 -11.03 -0.99
N ALA A 105 -14.89 -12.07 -1.74
CA ALA A 105 -14.27 -13.39 -1.61
C ALA A 105 -12.76 -13.35 -1.92
N ASN A 106 -12.36 -12.65 -2.98
CA ASN A 106 -10.96 -12.53 -3.38
C ASN A 106 -10.13 -11.73 -2.36
N LEU A 107 -10.66 -10.63 -1.83
CA LEU A 107 -10.00 -9.86 -0.77
C LEU A 107 -9.77 -10.73 0.48
N THR A 108 -10.76 -11.55 0.85
CA THR A 108 -10.63 -12.50 1.96
C THR A 108 -9.53 -13.52 1.69
N ALA A 109 -9.49 -14.10 0.49
CA ALA A 109 -8.48 -15.08 0.12
C ALA A 109 -7.06 -14.48 0.13
N ILE A 110 -6.89 -13.23 -0.35
CA ILE A 110 -5.61 -12.52 -0.31
C ILE A 110 -5.15 -12.35 1.14
N ILE A 111 -6.03 -11.86 2.04
CA ILE A 111 -5.71 -11.65 3.45
C ILE A 111 -5.36 -12.97 4.14
N SER A 112 -6.11 -14.04 3.88
CA SER A 112 -5.83 -15.38 4.40
C SER A 112 -4.43 -15.84 3.98
N ARG A 113 -4.09 -15.66 2.70
CA ARG A 113 -2.79 -16.07 2.18
C ARG A 113 -1.64 -15.25 2.77
N VAL A 114 -1.83 -13.94 2.99
CA VAL A 114 -0.83 -13.13 3.70
C VAL A 114 -0.60 -13.67 5.10
N ARG A 115 -1.63 -14.01 5.85
CA ARG A 115 -1.50 -14.55 7.22
C ARG A 115 -0.82 -15.91 7.28
N GLU A 116 -1.07 -16.76 6.29
CA GLU A 116 -0.42 -18.07 6.19
C GLU A 116 1.09 -17.95 5.97
N VAL A 117 1.50 -17.05 5.06
CA VAL A 117 2.92 -16.92 4.65
C VAL A 117 3.68 -15.95 5.56
N GLN A 118 3.02 -14.89 6.01
CA GLN A 118 3.62 -13.82 6.82
C GLN A 118 2.75 -13.56 8.08
N PRO A 119 2.69 -14.50 9.05
CA PRO A 119 1.73 -14.46 10.17
C PRO A 119 1.90 -13.27 11.10
N LYS A 120 3.06 -12.62 11.09
CA LYS A 120 3.35 -11.42 11.90
C LYS A 120 3.09 -10.11 11.16
N ALA A 121 2.84 -10.17 9.85
CA ALA A 121 2.64 -8.96 9.06
C ALA A 121 1.32 -8.26 9.44
N ARG A 122 1.38 -6.94 9.55
CA ARG A 122 0.19 -6.10 9.65
C ARG A 122 -0.41 -5.93 8.26
N ILE A 123 -1.73 -5.92 8.15
CA ILE A 123 -2.42 -5.80 6.87
C ILE A 123 -3.25 -4.52 6.88
N LEU A 124 -3.11 -3.72 5.83
CA LEU A 124 -3.95 -2.56 5.54
C LEU A 124 -4.65 -2.80 4.20
N LEU A 125 -5.97 -2.66 4.18
CA LEU A 125 -6.79 -2.77 2.98
C LEU A 125 -7.12 -1.36 2.48
N ALA A 126 -6.71 -1.03 1.26
CA ALA A 126 -7.05 0.24 0.63
C ALA A 126 -8.45 0.15 0.00
N GLU A 127 -9.37 0.98 0.47
CA GLU A 127 -10.70 1.09 -0.12
C GLU A 127 -10.62 1.73 -1.51
N MET A 128 -11.36 1.13 -2.45
CA MET A 128 -11.57 1.67 -3.78
C MET A 128 -13.05 2.03 -3.96
N GLU A 129 -13.33 2.91 -4.89
CA GLU A 129 -14.69 3.24 -5.31
C GLU A 129 -14.94 2.82 -6.75
N ALA A 130 -16.16 2.40 -7.02
CA ALA A 130 -16.60 2.07 -8.37
C ALA A 130 -17.09 3.32 -9.11
N PRO A 131 -16.91 3.38 -10.44
CA PRO A 131 -17.46 4.47 -11.25
C PRO A 131 -18.96 4.67 -11.03
N PRO A 132 -19.45 5.91 -10.89
CA PRO A 132 -20.85 6.19 -10.53
C PRO A 132 -21.86 5.76 -11.62
N ASN A 133 -21.43 5.67 -12.88
CA ASN A 133 -22.24 5.22 -13.99
C ASN A 133 -22.68 3.75 -13.90
N LEU A 134 -22.11 2.96 -12.99
CA LEU A 134 -22.55 1.58 -12.69
C LEU A 134 -23.80 1.52 -11.79
N GLY A 135 -24.29 2.66 -11.37
CA GLY A 135 -25.50 2.80 -10.56
C GLY A 135 -25.30 2.54 -9.07
N THR A 136 -26.22 3.10 -8.27
CA THR A 136 -26.12 3.12 -6.80
C THR A 136 -26.07 1.74 -6.18
N ARG A 137 -26.82 0.76 -6.73
CA ARG A 137 -26.81 -0.62 -6.20
C ARG A 137 -25.41 -1.26 -6.29
N TYR A 138 -24.75 -1.11 -7.45
CA TYR A 138 -23.42 -1.67 -7.66
C TYR A 138 -22.37 -0.95 -6.79
N THR A 139 -22.33 0.38 -6.85
CA THR A 139 -21.32 1.18 -6.12
C THR A 139 -21.42 1.00 -4.61
N THR A 140 -22.65 0.86 -4.08
CA THR A 140 -22.87 0.57 -2.65
C THR A 140 -22.35 -0.81 -2.27
N ARG A 141 -22.68 -1.87 -3.04
CA ARG A 141 -22.17 -3.22 -2.79
C ARG A 141 -20.65 -3.29 -2.91
N PHE A 142 -20.09 -2.62 -3.91
CA PHE A 142 -18.65 -2.57 -4.13
C PHE A 142 -17.91 -1.96 -2.92
N ARG A 143 -18.37 -0.81 -2.43
CA ARG A 143 -17.82 -0.18 -1.22
C ARG A 143 -18.01 -1.06 0.02
N GLN A 144 -19.18 -1.70 0.13
CA GLN A 144 -19.50 -2.58 1.27
C GLN A 144 -18.58 -3.80 1.34
N ALA A 145 -18.12 -4.34 0.21
CA ALA A 145 -17.20 -5.47 0.17
C ALA A 145 -15.91 -5.20 0.97
N TYR A 146 -15.30 -4.03 0.81
CA TYR A 146 -14.10 -3.66 1.59
C TYR A 146 -14.40 -3.57 3.08
N ARG A 147 -15.49 -2.93 3.46
CA ARG A 147 -15.88 -2.74 4.86
C ARG A 147 -16.21 -4.05 5.55
N ASN A 148 -16.91 -4.95 4.86
CA ASN A 148 -17.23 -6.29 5.37
C ASN A 148 -15.94 -7.07 5.63
N VAL A 149 -15.04 -7.10 4.65
CA VAL A 149 -13.77 -7.80 4.76
C VAL A 149 -12.92 -7.19 5.89
N ALA A 150 -12.74 -5.87 5.91
CA ALA A 150 -11.93 -5.22 6.94
C ALA A 150 -12.44 -5.53 8.35
N LYS A 151 -13.76 -5.49 8.55
CA LYS A 151 -14.41 -5.81 9.84
C LYS A 151 -14.25 -7.29 10.20
N ARG A 152 -14.57 -8.20 9.28
CA ARG A 152 -14.51 -9.65 9.49
C ARG A 152 -13.09 -10.11 9.76
N GLU A 153 -12.16 -9.63 8.96
CA GLU A 153 -10.76 -10.00 9.03
C GLU A 153 -9.95 -9.15 10.02
N LYS A 154 -10.57 -8.15 10.67
CA LYS A 154 -9.91 -7.26 11.64
C LYS A 154 -8.59 -6.69 11.11
N VAL A 155 -8.59 -6.23 9.86
CA VAL A 155 -7.44 -5.54 9.24
C VAL A 155 -7.64 -4.04 9.26
N GLY A 156 -6.53 -3.29 9.19
CA GLY A 156 -6.59 -1.84 9.08
C GLY A 156 -7.13 -1.39 7.73
N VAL A 157 -7.65 -0.17 7.67
CA VAL A 157 -8.24 0.41 6.46
C VAL A 157 -7.47 1.68 6.09
N ILE A 158 -7.15 1.80 4.81
CA ILE A 158 -6.82 3.05 4.17
C ILE A 158 -8.12 3.52 3.48
N PRO A 159 -8.73 4.61 3.92
CA PRO A 159 -9.93 5.16 3.25
C PRO A 159 -9.65 5.43 1.79
N PHE A 160 -10.71 5.62 0.99
CA PHE A 160 -10.63 5.71 -0.47
C PHE A 160 -9.28 6.25 -0.97
N LEU A 161 -8.51 5.38 -1.64
CA LEU A 161 -7.12 5.64 -2.04
C LEU A 161 -6.99 6.96 -2.83
N LEU A 162 -7.92 7.19 -3.77
CA LEU A 162 -7.92 8.34 -4.67
C LEU A 162 -8.74 9.54 -4.13
N ASP A 163 -8.97 9.60 -2.81
CA ASP A 163 -9.67 10.74 -2.23
C ASP A 163 -8.95 12.06 -2.57
N GLY A 164 -9.73 13.01 -3.06
CA GLY A 164 -9.21 14.32 -3.51
C GLY A 164 -8.52 14.31 -4.88
N VAL A 165 -8.38 13.14 -5.55
CA VAL A 165 -7.73 12.97 -6.88
C VAL A 165 -8.71 12.51 -7.93
N ALA A 166 -9.51 11.49 -7.66
CA ALA A 166 -10.45 10.92 -8.63
C ALA A 166 -11.37 11.98 -9.24
N GLY A 167 -11.55 11.92 -10.57
CA GLY A 167 -12.40 12.84 -11.32
C GLY A 167 -11.90 14.27 -11.44
N LYS A 168 -10.64 14.54 -11.10
CA LYS A 168 -10.03 15.88 -11.26
C LYS A 168 -8.99 15.86 -12.38
N PRO A 169 -9.27 16.40 -13.57
CA PRO A 169 -8.35 16.36 -14.71
C PRO A 169 -6.94 16.90 -14.39
N ALA A 170 -6.85 17.96 -13.57
CA ALA A 170 -5.56 18.55 -13.16
C ALA A 170 -4.66 17.62 -12.30
N LEU A 171 -5.22 16.52 -11.78
CA LEU A 171 -4.54 15.56 -10.89
C LEU A 171 -4.44 14.17 -11.50
N ASN A 172 -4.98 13.96 -12.68
CA ASN A 172 -4.94 12.70 -13.41
C ASN A 172 -4.20 12.86 -14.75
N GLN A 173 -3.79 11.75 -15.33
CA GLN A 173 -3.27 11.67 -16.68
C GLN A 173 -4.40 11.84 -17.69
N ASP A 174 -4.10 11.88 -18.97
CA ASP A 174 -5.08 12.09 -20.05
C ASP A 174 -6.16 11.00 -20.11
N ASP A 175 -5.91 9.84 -19.50
CA ASP A 175 -6.90 8.75 -19.38
C ASP A 175 -7.95 8.97 -18.29
N GLU A 176 -7.83 10.04 -17.49
CA GLU A 176 -8.73 10.43 -16.38
C GLU A 176 -8.85 9.37 -15.25
N ILE A 177 -8.06 8.30 -15.31
CA ILE A 177 -8.08 7.16 -14.37
C ILE A 177 -6.86 7.20 -13.45
N HIS A 178 -5.67 7.37 -14.04
CA HIS A 178 -4.42 7.28 -13.32
C HIS A 178 -3.95 8.65 -12.83
N PRO A 179 -3.53 8.78 -11.58
CA PRO A 179 -2.96 10.03 -11.07
C PRO A 179 -1.75 10.47 -11.91
N ASN A 180 -1.60 11.77 -12.12
CA ASN A 180 -0.36 12.36 -12.56
C ASN A 180 0.58 12.61 -11.35
N GLU A 181 1.76 13.19 -11.56
CA GLU A 181 2.73 13.45 -10.47
C GLU A 181 2.13 14.22 -9.29
N LYS A 182 1.21 15.17 -9.53
CA LYS A 182 0.55 15.92 -8.46
C LYS A 182 -0.46 15.03 -7.72
N GLY A 183 -1.19 14.21 -8.46
CA GLY A 183 -2.12 13.23 -7.91
C GLY A 183 -1.42 12.20 -7.02
N GLU A 184 -0.27 11.65 -7.48
CA GLU A 184 0.53 10.69 -6.73
C GLU A 184 0.99 11.23 -5.36
N ARG A 185 1.34 12.52 -5.27
CA ARG A 185 1.68 13.18 -3.99
C ARG A 185 0.51 13.20 -3.02
N ILE A 186 -0.72 13.40 -3.53
CA ILE A 186 -1.94 13.37 -2.71
C ILE A 186 -2.21 11.93 -2.27
N VAL A 187 -2.14 10.96 -3.19
CA VAL A 187 -2.28 9.52 -2.86
C VAL A 187 -1.28 9.11 -1.80
N ALA A 188 -0.01 9.47 -1.96
CA ALA A 188 1.02 9.21 -0.95
C ALA A 188 0.65 9.79 0.42
N SER A 189 0.08 11.00 0.45
CA SER A 189 -0.38 11.62 1.71
C SER A 189 -1.57 10.87 2.32
N ASN A 190 -2.54 10.43 1.50
CA ASN A 190 -3.70 9.67 1.95
C ASN A 190 -3.27 8.34 2.59
N VAL A 191 -2.42 7.58 1.90
CA VAL A 191 -1.89 6.31 2.40
C VAL A 191 -1.06 6.52 3.68
N TRP A 192 -0.20 7.53 3.71
CA TRP A 192 0.67 7.79 4.87
C TRP A 192 -0.10 8.07 6.15
N LYS A 193 -1.26 8.72 6.08
CA LYS A 193 -2.11 8.98 7.27
C LYS A 193 -2.46 7.68 8.01
N SER A 194 -2.81 6.62 7.28
CA SER A 194 -3.16 5.32 7.85
C SER A 194 -1.93 4.45 8.13
N LEU A 195 -0.89 4.55 7.29
CA LEU A 195 0.31 3.73 7.39
C LEU A 195 1.23 4.14 8.53
N ALA A 196 1.47 5.44 8.74
CA ALA A 196 2.46 5.93 9.70
C ALA A 196 2.23 5.45 11.16
N PRO A 197 1.00 5.39 11.69
CA PRO A 197 0.76 4.80 13.01
C PRO A 197 1.18 3.33 13.08
N VAL A 198 0.88 2.53 12.05
CA VAL A 198 1.20 1.10 11.99
C VAL A 198 2.72 0.89 11.90
N VAL A 199 3.42 1.70 11.11
CA VAL A 199 4.89 1.68 11.04
C VAL A 199 5.51 1.94 12.41
N ARG A 200 5.01 2.94 13.14
CA ARG A 200 5.50 3.23 14.51
C ARG A 200 5.24 2.09 15.49
N GLU A 201 4.09 1.41 15.40
CA GLU A 201 3.79 0.23 16.23
C GLU A 201 4.76 -0.90 15.95
N VAL A 202 4.98 -1.23 14.67
CA VAL A 202 5.92 -2.29 14.26
C VAL A 202 7.34 -1.96 14.69
N TYR A 203 7.75 -0.72 14.50
CA TYR A 203 9.08 -0.26 14.89
C TYR A 203 9.31 -0.40 16.40
N ARG A 204 8.35 0.03 17.23
CA ARG A 204 8.42 -0.11 18.69
C ARG A 204 8.48 -1.57 19.15
N ALA A 205 7.66 -2.43 18.52
CA ALA A 205 7.65 -3.85 18.85
C ALA A 205 8.99 -4.55 18.56
N ARG A 206 9.77 -4.06 17.61
CA ARG A 206 11.12 -4.56 17.30
C ARG A 206 12.20 -4.01 18.23
N SER A 207 12.03 -2.78 18.71
CA SER A 207 13.03 -2.09 19.54
C SER A 207 12.89 -2.40 21.02
N GLY A 208 11.77 -2.99 21.46
CA GLY A 208 11.45 -3.30 22.85
C GLY A 208 11.56 -4.80 23.23
N GLY A 209 12.04 -5.65 22.33
CA GLY A 209 12.36 -7.05 22.57
C GLY A 209 13.86 -7.27 22.46
#